data_bc611b6a75941d376c01f63f0e5da450
#
_entry.id   bc611b6a75941d376c01f63f0e5da450
#
_cell.length_a   1.000
_cell.length_b   1.000
_cell.length_c   1.000
_cell.angle_alpha   90.00
_cell.angle_beta   90.00
_cell.angle_gamma   90.00
#
_symmetry.space_group_name_H-M   'P 1'
#
loop_
_entity.id
_entity.type
_entity.pdbx_description
1 polymer ?
#
loop_
_entity_poly.entity_id
_entity_poly.type
_entity_poly.pdbx_seq_one_letter_code
_entity_poly.pdbx_strand_id
1 'polypeptide(L)'
;PDGTLVLYSSTQVPHYVQYMMAHVLHIPLGKVRIIRPAVGGGFGGKAATTPLDICSALLSKKLGRPVRMEHTREEMFKYGRGRHKQHMKFKVGVDENGIIKACAAKIYLDGGAYSSFGVATAYYAGSMMPTLYHIPNYKYDGFRIMTNKPACGAMRGHGVPQPRFAFECLLTMVAEEMGTDPIEIR
;
A
#
# COMPACT_ATOMS: atom_id res chain seq x y z
N PRO A 1 4.75 -10.07 35.26
CA PRO A 1 4.78 -11.12 36.32
C PRO A 1 4.13 -12.42 35.86
N ASP A 2 3.12 -12.37 34.96
CA ASP A 2 2.38 -13.55 34.46
C ASP A 2 2.90 -14.08 33.09
N GLY A 3 4.01 -13.53 32.59
CA GLY A 3 4.61 -13.89 31.31
C GLY A 3 3.85 -13.33 30.09
N THR A 4 2.92 -12.40 30.28
CA THR A 4 2.21 -11.73 29.19
C THR A 4 3.07 -10.61 28.60
N LEU A 5 3.24 -10.63 27.28
CA LEU A 5 3.83 -9.53 26.53
C LEU A 5 2.74 -8.45 26.29
N VAL A 6 2.97 -7.24 26.79
CA VAL A 6 2.14 -6.07 26.52
C VAL A 6 2.91 -5.13 25.61
N LEU A 7 2.40 -4.89 24.39
CA LEU A 7 2.99 -3.99 23.41
C LEU A 7 2.06 -2.81 23.13
N TYR A 8 2.54 -1.59 23.40
CA TYR A 8 1.89 -0.35 22.97
C TYR A 8 2.40 -0.01 21.57
N SER A 9 1.58 -0.14 20.55
CA SER A 9 1.96 0.06 19.15
C SER A 9 1.07 1.09 18.47
N SER A 10 1.70 2.05 17.80
CA SER A 10 1.03 3.02 16.93
C SER A 10 0.65 2.34 15.60
N THR A 11 -0.37 1.48 15.64
CA THR A 11 -0.78 0.63 14.53
C THR A 11 -2.24 0.83 14.12
N GLN A 12 -2.55 0.59 12.83
CA GLN A 12 -3.91 0.49 12.30
C GLN A 12 -4.49 -0.93 12.44
N VAL A 13 -3.63 -1.93 12.70
CA VAL A 13 -3.97 -3.36 12.60
C VAL A 13 -3.53 -4.13 13.85
N PRO A 14 -4.08 -3.85 15.04
CA PRO A 14 -3.60 -4.42 16.30
C PRO A 14 -3.66 -5.96 16.32
N HIS A 15 -4.69 -6.56 15.75
CA HIS A 15 -4.83 -8.03 15.71
C HIS A 15 -3.76 -8.68 14.82
N TYR A 16 -3.41 -8.04 13.69
CA TYR A 16 -2.33 -8.51 12.84
C TYR A 16 -0.97 -8.41 13.56
N VAL A 17 -0.74 -7.31 14.27
CA VAL A 17 0.47 -7.14 15.09
C VAL A 17 0.53 -8.22 16.18
N GLN A 18 -0.59 -8.52 16.85
CA GLN A 18 -0.68 -9.57 17.86
C GLN A 18 -0.28 -10.93 17.29
N TYR A 19 -0.87 -11.30 16.16
CA TYR A 19 -0.55 -12.56 15.46
C TYR A 19 0.95 -12.63 15.10
N MET A 20 1.48 -11.57 14.51
CA MET A 20 2.89 -11.51 14.12
C MET A 20 3.83 -11.57 15.31
N MET A 21 3.53 -10.91 16.44
CA MET A 21 4.32 -10.99 17.66
C MET A 21 4.34 -12.42 18.23
N ALA A 22 3.17 -13.06 18.30
CA ALA A 22 3.06 -14.44 18.76
C ALA A 22 3.91 -15.38 17.91
N HIS A 23 3.83 -15.23 16.58
CA HIS A 23 4.58 -16.06 15.63
C HIS A 23 6.09 -15.83 15.71
N VAL A 24 6.54 -14.58 15.63
CA VAL A 24 7.98 -14.24 15.56
C VAL A 24 8.70 -14.50 16.89
N LEU A 25 8.03 -14.25 18.02
CA LEU A 25 8.65 -14.42 19.35
C LEU A 25 8.37 -15.79 19.97
N HIS A 26 7.66 -16.68 19.27
CA HIS A 26 7.24 -18.00 19.75
C HIS A 26 6.53 -17.92 21.13
N ILE A 27 5.57 -17.00 21.24
CA ILE A 27 4.75 -16.79 22.43
C ILE A 27 3.30 -17.22 22.08
N PRO A 28 2.61 -17.95 22.99
CA PRO A 28 1.19 -18.27 22.78
C PRO A 28 0.37 -17.00 22.53
N LEU A 29 -0.53 -17.03 21.54
CA LEU A 29 -1.35 -15.86 21.13
C LEU A 29 -2.06 -15.20 22.32
N GLY A 30 -2.61 -15.99 23.24
CA GLY A 30 -3.28 -15.51 24.47
C GLY A 30 -2.35 -14.82 25.48
N LYS A 31 -1.02 -14.93 25.31
CA LYS A 31 0.00 -14.23 26.10
C LYS A 31 0.56 -12.98 25.41
N VAL A 32 -0.05 -12.53 24.33
CA VAL A 32 0.31 -11.30 23.62
C VAL A 32 -0.87 -10.34 23.67
N ARG A 33 -0.67 -9.17 24.25
CA ARG A 33 -1.65 -8.08 24.31
C ARG A 33 -1.13 -6.86 23.59
N ILE A 34 -1.85 -6.42 22.55
CA ILE A 34 -1.54 -5.18 21.84
C ILE A 34 -2.46 -4.08 22.32
N ILE A 35 -1.88 -2.98 22.74
CA ILE A 35 -2.60 -1.76 23.15
C ILE A 35 -2.32 -0.69 22.09
N ARG A 36 -3.37 -0.21 21.45
CA ARG A 36 -3.28 0.89 20.48
C ARG A 36 -3.56 2.20 21.22
N PRO A 37 -2.54 3.05 21.44
CA PRO A 37 -2.72 4.40 21.97
C PRO A 37 -3.33 5.31 20.88
N ALA A 38 -3.44 6.60 21.16
CA ALA A 38 -3.81 7.60 20.16
C ALA A 38 -2.80 7.58 19.01
N VAL A 39 -3.26 7.24 17.81
CA VAL A 39 -2.38 6.97 16.65
C VAL A 39 -1.99 8.24 15.89
N GLY A 40 -2.80 9.30 15.94
CA GLY A 40 -2.56 10.55 15.22
C GLY A 40 -2.67 10.46 13.70
N GLY A 41 -3.24 9.38 13.18
CA GLY A 41 -3.32 9.05 11.75
C GLY A 41 -2.38 7.94 11.35
N GLY A 42 -2.71 7.23 10.27
CA GLY A 42 -1.93 6.10 9.76
C GLY A 42 -1.83 6.08 8.25
N PHE A 43 -2.93 6.42 7.55
CA PHE A 43 -3.02 6.56 6.08
C PHE A 43 -2.46 5.36 5.30
N GLY A 44 -2.44 4.17 5.91
CA GLY A 44 -1.83 2.95 5.37
C GLY A 44 -0.38 2.72 5.83
N GLY A 45 0.37 3.75 6.19
CA GLY A 45 1.76 3.61 6.64
C GLY A 45 1.94 2.82 7.95
N LYS A 46 0.87 2.69 8.75
CA LYS A 46 0.82 1.93 9.99
C LYS A 46 -0.01 0.63 9.88
N ALA A 47 -0.25 0.14 8.67
CA ALA A 47 -1.07 -1.03 8.40
C ALA A 47 -0.27 -2.34 8.32
N ALA A 48 0.86 -2.42 8.99
CA ALA A 48 1.65 -3.65 9.10
C ALA A 48 2.52 -3.62 10.35
N THR A 49 2.97 -4.78 10.79
CA THR A 49 3.99 -4.90 11.83
C THR A 49 5.31 -4.30 11.33
N THR A 50 5.98 -3.57 12.18
CA THR A 50 7.25 -2.92 11.87
C THR A 50 8.41 -3.59 12.62
N PRO A 51 9.66 -3.43 12.15
CA PRO A 51 10.83 -3.85 12.93
C PRO A 51 10.87 -3.26 14.36
N LEU A 52 10.33 -2.03 14.55
CA LEU A 52 10.27 -1.41 15.88
C LEU A 52 9.42 -2.24 16.85
N ASP A 53 8.26 -2.73 16.39
CA ASP A 53 7.38 -3.56 17.21
C ASP A 53 8.09 -4.83 17.66
N ILE A 54 8.78 -5.50 16.73
CA ILE A 54 9.50 -6.75 17.00
C ILE A 54 10.71 -6.52 17.89
N CYS A 55 11.54 -5.53 17.58
CA CYS A 55 12.77 -5.25 18.34
C CYS A 55 12.47 -4.80 19.77
N SER A 56 11.49 -3.90 19.97
CA SER A 56 11.13 -3.43 21.30
C SER A 56 10.60 -4.58 22.18
N ALA A 57 9.75 -5.44 21.61
CA ALA A 57 9.20 -6.60 22.30
C ALA A 57 10.31 -7.63 22.66
N LEU A 58 11.20 -7.95 21.72
CA LEU A 58 12.31 -8.86 21.93
C LEU A 58 13.28 -8.35 23.00
N LEU A 59 13.65 -7.07 22.95
CA LEU A 59 14.52 -6.44 23.93
C LEU A 59 13.88 -6.41 25.32
N SER A 60 12.59 -6.08 25.41
CA SER A 60 11.86 -6.13 26.68
C SER A 60 11.85 -7.53 27.28
N LYS A 61 11.62 -8.56 26.46
CA LYS A 61 11.69 -9.97 26.88
C LYS A 61 13.07 -10.35 27.41
N LYS A 62 14.14 -9.94 26.70
CA LYS A 62 15.54 -10.24 27.08
C LYS A 62 15.97 -9.52 28.36
N LEU A 63 15.57 -8.27 28.54
CA LEU A 63 16.01 -7.42 29.64
C LEU A 63 15.11 -7.53 30.88
N GLY A 64 13.93 -8.14 30.77
CA GLY A 64 12.95 -8.23 31.85
C GLY A 64 12.37 -6.88 32.30
N ARG A 65 12.41 -5.86 31.44
CA ARG A 65 11.95 -4.50 31.74
C ARG A 65 11.34 -3.82 30.52
N PRO A 66 10.54 -2.73 30.69
CA PRO A 66 9.97 -1.97 29.57
C PRO A 66 11.06 -1.40 28.65
N VAL A 67 10.80 -1.47 27.34
CA VAL A 67 11.66 -0.89 26.29
C VAL A 67 10.78 -0.04 25.38
N ARG A 68 11.24 1.18 25.08
CA ARG A 68 10.64 2.09 24.11
C ARG A 68 11.57 2.28 22.92
N MET A 69 11.04 2.18 21.73
CA MET A 69 11.74 2.49 20.48
C MET A 69 10.89 3.45 19.64
N GLU A 70 11.56 4.39 18.99
CA GLU A 70 10.91 5.39 18.13
C GLU A 70 11.86 5.76 17.01
N HIS A 71 11.35 5.85 15.78
CA HIS A 71 12.12 6.37 14.66
C HIS A 71 12.23 7.89 14.72
N THR A 72 13.41 8.39 14.43
CA THR A 72 13.59 9.78 14.04
C THR A 72 12.90 10.05 12.70
N ARG A 73 12.72 11.31 12.33
CA ARG A 73 12.15 11.65 11.01
C ARG A 73 13.01 11.14 9.86
N GLU A 74 14.32 11.18 10.01
CA GLU A 74 15.26 10.65 9.00
C GLU A 74 15.13 9.14 8.83
N GLU A 75 15.06 8.40 9.93
CA GLU A 75 14.85 6.96 9.92
C GLU A 75 13.50 6.58 9.30
N MET A 76 12.44 7.37 9.55
CA MET A 76 11.15 7.16 8.90
C MET A 76 11.23 7.26 7.37
N PHE A 77 12.04 8.17 6.83
CA PHE A 77 12.26 8.26 5.38
C PHE A 77 13.12 7.12 4.84
N LYS A 78 14.08 6.63 5.62
CA LYS A 78 15.00 5.56 5.21
C LYS A 78 14.39 4.16 5.34
N TYR A 79 13.60 3.91 6.36
CA TYR A 79 13.10 2.58 6.73
C TYR A 79 11.59 2.45 6.72
N GLY A 80 10.87 3.55 6.64
CA GLY A 80 9.42 3.58 6.54
C GLY A 80 8.93 3.03 5.19
N ARG A 81 7.71 2.53 5.19
CA ARG A 81 7.06 2.06 3.96
C ARG A 81 6.45 3.23 3.21
N GLY A 82 6.74 3.27 1.91
CA GLY A 82 6.24 4.30 1.01
C GLY A 82 5.23 3.78 -0.01
N ARG A 83 4.78 4.69 -0.87
CA ARG A 83 3.96 4.38 -2.03
C ARG A 83 4.82 3.75 -3.13
N HIS A 84 4.29 2.76 -3.82
CA HIS A 84 4.96 2.13 -4.96
C HIS A 84 5.18 3.15 -6.09
N LYS A 85 6.41 3.25 -6.59
CA LYS A 85 6.67 3.85 -7.90
C LYS A 85 6.08 2.95 -8.97
N GLN A 86 5.45 3.52 -9.99
CA GLN A 86 4.80 2.75 -11.05
C GLN A 86 5.27 3.22 -12.43
N HIS A 87 5.57 2.26 -13.31
CA HIS A 87 5.73 2.47 -14.74
C HIS A 87 4.49 1.91 -15.42
N MET A 88 3.80 2.76 -16.16
CA MET A 88 2.48 2.44 -16.68
C MET A 88 2.45 2.65 -18.19
N LYS A 89 1.84 1.68 -18.90
CA LYS A 89 1.53 1.78 -20.33
C LYS A 89 0.04 1.57 -20.48
N PHE A 90 -0.63 2.55 -21.06
CA PHE A 90 -2.04 2.50 -21.39
C PHE A 90 -2.25 2.53 -22.90
N LYS A 91 -3.29 1.82 -23.34
CA LYS A 91 -3.91 2.00 -24.65
C LYS A 91 -5.40 2.14 -24.42
N VAL A 92 -6.01 3.17 -24.97
CA VAL A 92 -7.46 3.37 -24.97
C VAL A 92 -7.93 3.44 -26.41
N GLY A 93 -9.05 2.83 -26.69
CA GLY A 93 -9.78 2.97 -27.95
C GLY A 93 -11.11 3.65 -27.68
N VAL A 94 -11.38 4.72 -28.41
CA VAL A 94 -12.64 5.44 -28.39
C VAL A 94 -13.27 5.42 -29.79
N ASP A 95 -14.58 5.59 -29.86
CA ASP A 95 -15.25 5.80 -31.16
C ASP A 95 -15.21 7.28 -31.58
N GLU A 96 -15.83 7.58 -32.72
CA GLU A 96 -15.92 8.94 -33.27
C GLU A 96 -16.63 9.96 -32.38
N ASN A 97 -17.40 9.48 -31.39
CA ASN A 97 -18.12 10.31 -30.41
C ASN A 97 -17.37 10.42 -29.08
N GLY A 98 -16.14 9.88 -28.98
CA GLY A 98 -15.35 9.89 -27.75
C GLY A 98 -15.72 8.80 -26.73
N ILE A 99 -16.64 7.89 -27.06
CA ILE A 99 -17.08 6.82 -26.14
C ILE A 99 -15.99 5.76 -26.05
N ILE A 100 -15.57 5.43 -24.83
CA ILE A 100 -14.55 4.42 -24.58
C ILE A 100 -15.07 3.03 -24.98
N LYS A 101 -14.38 2.33 -25.86
CA LYS A 101 -14.69 0.96 -26.30
C LYS A 101 -13.77 -0.08 -25.69
N ALA A 102 -12.52 0.28 -25.46
CA ALA A 102 -11.56 -0.65 -24.89
C ALA A 102 -10.44 0.10 -24.13
N CYS A 103 -9.89 -0.54 -23.11
CA CYS A 103 -8.69 -0.06 -22.45
C CYS A 103 -7.77 -1.25 -22.11
N ALA A 104 -6.50 -1.13 -22.43
CA ALA A 104 -5.47 -2.05 -21.98
C ALA A 104 -4.46 -1.29 -21.10
N ALA A 105 -4.24 -1.79 -19.89
CA ALA A 105 -3.30 -1.23 -18.94
C ALA A 105 -2.21 -2.27 -18.60
N LYS A 106 -0.94 -1.88 -18.71
CA LYS A 106 0.19 -2.69 -18.28
C LYS A 106 1.01 -1.89 -17.28
N ILE A 107 1.08 -2.37 -16.03
CA ILE A 107 1.66 -1.62 -14.91
C ILE A 107 2.75 -2.43 -14.23
N TYR A 108 3.91 -1.82 -14.07
CA TYR A 108 5.02 -2.35 -13.28
C TYR A 108 5.16 -1.52 -12.00
N LEU A 109 5.07 -2.18 -10.84
CA LEU A 109 5.18 -1.57 -9.52
C LEU A 109 6.53 -1.90 -8.90
N ASP A 110 7.31 -0.90 -8.55
CA ASP A 110 8.53 -1.08 -7.75
C ASP A 110 8.12 -1.37 -6.30
N GLY A 111 8.30 -2.61 -5.88
CA GLY A 111 7.80 -3.11 -4.59
C GLY A 111 8.80 -3.02 -3.44
N GLY A 112 10.07 -2.72 -3.74
CA GLY A 112 11.12 -2.85 -2.73
C GLY A 112 11.46 -4.31 -2.39
N ALA A 113 12.16 -4.51 -1.27
CA ALA A 113 12.76 -5.78 -0.91
C ALA A 113 11.78 -6.85 -0.40
N TYR A 114 10.65 -6.46 0.22
CA TYR A 114 9.72 -7.38 0.87
C TYR A 114 8.29 -7.18 0.36
N SER A 115 7.46 -8.23 0.48
CA SER A 115 6.10 -8.21 -0.05
C SER A 115 5.18 -7.19 0.63
N SER A 116 5.14 -7.14 1.96
CA SER A 116 4.18 -6.31 2.68
C SER A 116 2.75 -6.46 2.07
N PHE A 117 1.96 -5.40 2.02
CA PHE A 117 0.67 -5.34 1.31
C PHE A 117 0.80 -5.05 -0.21
N GLY A 118 1.99 -5.25 -0.79
CA GLY A 118 2.27 -4.91 -2.19
C GLY A 118 1.46 -5.71 -3.22
N VAL A 119 1.08 -6.95 -2.90
CA VAL A 119 0.21 -7.77 -3.75
C VAL A 119 -1.16 -7.10 -3.92
N ALA A 120 -1.76 -6.65 -2.81
CA ALA A 120 -3.02 -5.90 -2.84
C ALA A 120 -2.89 -4.58 -3.63
N THR A 121 -1.73 -3.91 -3.58
CA THR A 121 -1.48 -2.70 -4.37
C THR A 121 -1.57 -2.96 -5.87
N ALA A 122 -0.97 -4.06 -6.35
CA ALA A 122 -1.05 -4.44 -7.76
C ALA A 122 -2.48 -4.80 -8.17
N TYR A 123 -3.19 -5.54 -7.31
CA TYR A 123 -4.59 -5.88 -7.55
C TYR A 123 -5.47 -4.63 -7.66
N TYR A 124 -5.41 -3.70 -6.69
CA TYR A 124 -6.24 -2.50 -6.70
C TYR A 124 -5.88 -1.53 -7.85
N ALA A 125 -4.61 -1.48 -8.26
CA ALA A 125 -4.20 -0.68 -9.41
C ALA A 125 -4.98 -1.03 -10.68
N GLY A 126 -5.33 -2.29 -10.87
CA GLY A 126 -6.12 -2.77 -12.00
C GLY A 126 -7.62 -2.78 -11.75
N SER A 127 -8.06 -3.42 -10.65
CA SER A 127 -9.47 -3.66 -10.40
C SER A 127 -10.31 -2.38 -10.21
N MET A 128 -9.67 -1.31 -9.72
CA MET A 128 -10.35 -0.02 -9.50
C MET A 128 -10.32 0.91 -10.71
N MET A 129 -9.65 0.55 -11.82
CA MET A 129 -9.61 1.38 -13.03
C MET A 129 -10.98 1.58 -13.66
N PRO A 130 -11.78 0.53 -13.92
CA PRO A 130 -13.06 0.70 -14.61
C PRO A 130 -14.19 1.23 -13.72
N THR A 131 -13.96 1.54 -12.45
CA THR A 131 -15.06 1.87 -11.52
C THR A 131 -15.74 3.22 -11.77
N LEU A 132 -15.09 4.17 -12.45
CA LEU A 132 -15.65 5.49 -12.75
C LEU A 132 -16.15 5.61 -14.21
N TYR A 133 -15.68 4.73 -15.08
CA TYR A 133 -15.95 4.80 -16.51
C TYR A 133 -16.54 3.49 -17.00
N HIS A 134 -17.45 3.58 -17.96
CA HIS A 134 -17.91 2.38 -18.66
C HIS A 134 -16.86 1.96 -19.68
N ILE A 135 -16.11 0.89 -19.36
CA ILE A 135 -15.07 0.31 -20.21
C ILE A 135 -15.48 -1.12 -20.56
N PRO A 136 -16.19 -1.36 -21.69
CA PRO A 136 -16.73 -2.68 -21.98
C PRO A 136 -15.68 -3.76 -22.22
N ASN A 137 -14.50 -3.38 -22.72
CA ASN A 137 -13.38 -4.29 -22.93
C ASN A 137 -12.16 -3.79 -22.16
N TYR A 138 -11.87 -4.43 -21.04
CA TYR A 138 -10.75 -4.05 -20.18
C TYR A 138 -9.75 -5.19 -20.01
N LYS A 139 -8.46 -4.89 -20.28
CA LYS A 139 -7.34 -5.79 -20.02
C LYS A 139 -6.37 -5.13 -19.04
N TYR A 140 -5.96 -5.87 -18.03
CA TYR A 140 -4.96 -5.43 -17.06
C TYR A 140 -3.86 -6.46 -16.85
N ASP A 141 -2.62 -6.05 -17.05
CA ASP A 141 -1.41 -6.82 -16.73
C ASP A 141 -0.61 -6.07 -15.64
N GLY A 142 -0.64 -6.55 -14.41
CA GLY A 142 0.04 -5.95 -13.27
C GLY A 142 1.23 -6.78 -12.79
N PHE A 143 2.39 -6.15 -12.67
CA PHE A 143 3.64 -6.79 -12.24
C PHE A 143 4.23 -6.03 -11.05
N ARG A 144 4.38 -6.70 -9.92
CA ARG A 144 5.13 -6.16 -8.79
C ARG A 144 6.56 -6.68 -8.83
N ILE A 145 7.51 -5.77 -8.96
CA ILE A 145 8.93 -6.09 -9.12
C ILE A 145 9.63 -5.94 -7.76
N MET A 146 10.37 -6.95 -7.36
CA MET A 146 11.25 -6.88 -6.19
C MET A 146 12.51 -6.09 -6.52
N THR A 147 12.92 -5.20 -5.63
CA THR A 147 14.12 -4.36 -5.79
C THR A 147 14.84 -4.20 -4.45
N ASN A 148 16.11 -3.75 -4.49
CA ASN A 148 16.92 -3.50 -3.30
C ASN A 148 16.63 -2.14 -2.64
N LYS A 149 15.35 -1.75 -2.59
CA LYS A 149 14.87 -0.54 -1.93
C LYS A 149 14.06 -0.89 -0.69
N PRO A 150 13.79 0.08 0.20
CA PRO A 150 12.83 -0.12 1.29
C PRO A 150 11.49 -0.65 0.76
N ALA A 151 10.86 -1.55 1.52
CA ALA A 151 9.61 -2.16 1.12
C ALA A 151 8.51 -1.11 0.94
N CYS A 152 7.81 -1.16 -0.18
CA CYS A 152 6.60 -0.40 -0.38
C CYS A 152 5.40 -1.12 0.23
N GLY A 153 4.40 -0.36 0.68
CA GLY A 153 3.22 -0.91 1.34
C GLY A 153 1.95 -0.13 1.03
N ALA A 154 0.96 -0.31 1.89
CA ALA A 154 -0.27 0.44 1.80
C ALA A 154 -0.01 1.95 2.01
N MET A 155 -0.61 2.76 1.17
CA MET A 155 -0.65 4.22 1.29
C MET A 155 -1.99 4.71 0.77
N ARG A 156 -2.54 5.75 1.37
CA ARG A 156 -3.85 6.35 1.07
C ARG A 156 -4.21 6.26 -0.42
N GLY A 157 -5.35 5.60 -0.73
CA GLY A 157 -5.75 5.23 -2.07
C GLY A 157 -5.09 3.95 -2.62
N HIS A 158 -4.39 3.20 -1.81
CA HIS A 158 -3.71 1.91 -1.98
C HIS A 158 -3.72 1.35 -3.42
N GLY A 159 -2.74 1.75 -4.25
CA GLY A 159 -2.58 1.33 -5.66
C GLY A 159 -3.32 2.19 -6.67
N VAL A 160 -4.34 2.93 -6.28
CA VAL A 160 -5.29 3.59 -7.18
C VAL A 160 -4.83 4.95 -7.72
N PRO A 161 -4.24 5.87 -6.93
CA PRO A 161 -4.01 7.25 -7.39
C PRO A 161 -3.14 7.37 -8.63
N GLN A 162 -2.07 6.57 -8.74
CA GLN A 162 -1.14 6.66 -9.85
C GLN A 162 -1.77 6.23 -11.19
N PRO A 163 -2.38 5.02 -11.31
CA PRO A 163 -3.00 4.64 -12.56
C PRO A 163 -4.23 5.51 -12.89
N ARG A 164 -4.96 6.00 -11.88
CA ARG A 164 -6.06 6.93 -12.11
C ARG A 164 -5.54 8.24 -12.69
N PHE A 165 -4.51 8.83 -12.10
CA PHE A 165 -3.87 10.03 -12.63
C PHE A 165 -3.43 9.85 -14.09
N ALA A 166 -2.73 8.73 -14.39
CA ALA A 166 -2.26 8.46 -15.74
C ALA A 166 -3.41 8.28 -16.74
N PHE A 167 -4.49 7.63 -16.32
CA PHE A 167 -5.67 7.43 -17.17
C PHE A 167 -6.42 8.75 -17.43
N GLU A 168 -6.56 9.61 -16.42
CA GLU A 168 -7.16 10.93 -16.58
C GLU A 168 -6.34 11.82 -17.54
N CYS A 169 -5.00 11.78 -17.43
CA CYS A 169 -4.14 12.45 -18.41
C CYS A 169 -4.34 11.89 -19.83
N LEU A 170 -4.47 10.57 -19.97
CA LEU A 170 -4.72 9.95 -21.27
C LEU A 170 -6.07 10.39 -21.86
N LEU A 171 -7.13 10.47 -21.07
CA LEU A 171 -8.43 10.98 -21.54
C LEU A 171 -8.35 12.44 -21.96
N THR A 172 -7.56 13.25 -21.28
CA THR A 172 -7.31 14.64 -21.71
C THR A 172 -6.60 14.68 -23.07
N MET A 173 -5.56 13.83 -23.26
CA MET A 173 -4.88 13.73 -24.57
C MET A 173 -5.82 13.26 -25.68
N VAL A 174 -6.72 12.32 -25.40
CA VAL A 174 -7.76 11.88 -26.35
C VAL A 174 -8.68 13.03 -26.72
N ALA A 175 -9.13 13.83 -25.76
CA ALA A 175 -9.98 14.99 -26.02
C ALA A 175 -9.27 16.02 -26.92
N GLU A 176 -7.99 16.30 -26.65
CA GLU A 176 -7.17 17.21 -27.45
C GLU A 176 -7.03 16.71 -28.89
N GLU A 177 -6.76 15.41 -29.09
CA GLU A 177 -6.65 14.80 -30.42
C GLU A 177 -7.97 14.83 -31.19
N MET A 178 -9.10 14.69 -30.50
CA MET A 178 -10.44 14.76 -31.10
C MET A 178 -10.94 16.20 -31.27
N GLY A 179 -10.26 17.22 -30.74
CA GLY A 179 -10.70 18.62 -30.78
C GLY A 179 -11.96 18.88 -29.95
N THR A 180 -12.20 18.13 -28.87
CA THR A 180 -13.38 18.25 -28.01
C THR A 180 -12.98 18.67 -26.57
N ASP A 181 -13.98 19.13 -25.79
CA ASP A 181 -13.73 19.45 -24.38
C ASP A 181 -13.43 18.17 -23.60
N PRO A 182 -12.36 18.16 -22.76
CA PRO A 182 -12.07 17.03 -21.89
C PRO A 182 -13.21 16.57 -20.97
N ILE A 183 -14.18 17.44 -20.67
CA ILE A 183 -15.37 17.10 -19.88
C ILE A 183 -16.32 16.17 -20.65
N GLU A 184 -16.44 16.37 -21.98
CA GLU A 184 -17.34 15.58 -22.82
C GLU A 184 -16.94 14.10 -22.93
N ILE A 185 -15.66 13.78 -22.73
CA ILE A 185 -15.14 12.39 -22.76
C ILE A 185 -15.33 11.68 -21.40
N ARG A 186 -15.68 12.39 -20.33
CA ARG A 186 -15.82 11.87 -18.96
C ARG A 186 -17.26 11.67 -18.54
#